data_8726bd1315470f987b7bc8c5fd840034
#
_entry.id   8726bd1315470f987b7bc8c5fd840034
#
_cell.length_a   1.000
_cell.length_b   1.000
_cell.length_c   1.000
_cell.angle_alpha   90.00
_cell.angle_beta   90.00
_cell.angle_gamma   90.00
#
_symmetry.space_group_name_H-M   'P 1'
#
loop_
_entity.id
_entity.type
_entity.pdbx_description
1 polymer ?
#
loop_
_entity_poly.entity_id
_entity_poly.type
_entity_poly.pdbx_seq_one_letter_code
_entity_poly.pdbx_strand_id
1 'polypeptide(L)'
;MAKQIAYGEDARKALMKGIDQLADTVKITLGPKGRNVVLDKKFGAPLITNDGVTIAKEIELEDPFENMGAQLVKEVSIKTNDIAGDGTTTATLLAQALIREGMKNVTAGANPMVLKKGIADAVNVAVEAVKKNSKQVSGTDDIARVATVSSQDEFIGKLIAEAMEKVTTDGVITVEESKTAETYSEVVEGMMFDRGYIAPYMVTDTDKMVAELDNPLILITDKKISTTQEILPLLEQIVQMGKKLLIIAEDVEGEALTTLVLNKLRGTFTCVAVKAPGFGDRRKEMLQDIATLTGGTVITSDLGLELKDTTVDQLGTARQVKIEKENTIIVDGSGDKEAIKGRVAQIRQQIETTTSDFDREKLQERLAKLAGGVAVIKVGAATEVEMKEKKLRIEDALAATKAAVEEGIVAGGGIACMNAIPAVAEFVDTLEGDAKTGAKIVLKALEEPLRQIVANAGLEGSVICDNVKKANKVGYGFNALTQEYTDMVSAGIVDPTKVTRSALQNASSVAAMVLTTESLVTDIKEPVAPAAPAAPDMGGMY
;
A
#
# COMPACT_ATOMS: atom_id res chain seq x y z
N MET A 1 -34.57 5.18 -8.39
CA MET A 1 -34.68 5.12 -6.91
C MET A 1 -34.90 6.51 -6.36
N ALA A 2 -35.74 6.67 -5.35
CA ALA A 2 -35.96 7.95 -4.67
C ALA A 2 -34.73 8.27 -3.81
N LYS A 3 -34.42 9.58 -3.66
CA LYS A 3 -33.28 10.04 -2.88
C LYS A 3 -33.74 10.62 -1.54
N GLN A 4 -32.96 10.37 -0.51
CA GLN A 4 -33.05 11.01 0.79
C GLN A 4 -31.96 12.09 0.85
N ILE A 5 -32.27 13.27 1.39
CA ILE A 5 -31.39 14.42 1.42
C ILE A 5 -31.35 14.97 2.84
N ALA A 6 -30.13 15.24 3.33
CA ALA A 6 -29.88 15.97 4.57
C ALA A 6 -29.14 17.28 4.27
N TYR A 7 -29.42 18.33 5.03
CA TYR A 7 -28.86 19.67 4.83
C TYR A 7 -28.28 20.24 6.13
N GLY A 8 -27.36 21.19 5.97
CA GLY A 8 -26.90 22.07 7.02
C GLY A 8 -26.32 21.33 8.23
N GLU A 9 -26.86 21.64 9.40
CA GLU A 9 -26.35 21.08 10.67
C GLU A 9 -26.56 19.57 10.78
N ASP A 10 -27.69 19.04 10.28
CA ASP A 10 -27.96 17.60 10.34
C ASP A 10 -26.99 16.81 9.44
N ALA A 11 -26.72 17.33 8.24
CA ALA A 11 -25.71 16.75 7.37
C ALA A 11 -24.33 16.73 8.01
N ARG A 12 -23.90 17.84 8.60
CA ARG A 12 -22.60 17.96 9.28
C ARG A 12 -22.49 17.04 10.50
N LYS A 13 -23.57 16.92 11.30
CA LYS A 13 -23.59 16.03 12.48
C LYS A 13 -23.48 14.57 12.06
N ALA A 14 -24.20 14.15 11.01
CA ALA A 14 -24.15 12.79 10.51
C ALA A 14 -22.74 12.44 9.98
N LEU A 15 -22.17 13.32 9.14
CA LEU A 15 -20.78 13.14 8.67
C LEU A 15 -19.81 13.00 9.83
N MET A 16 -19.87 13.91 10.81
CA MET A 16 -18.94 13.92 11.94
C MET A 16 -19.05 12.65 12.77
N LYS A 17 -20.26 12.15 12.99
CA LYS A 17 -20.47 10.91 13.72
C LYS A 17 -19.84 9.71 13.03
N GLY A 18 -19.99 9.60 11.70
CA GLY A 18 -19.36 8.54 10.92
C GLY A 18 -17.83 8.64 10.91
N ILE A 19 -17.29 9.85 10.77
CA ILE A 19 -15.85 10.14 10.87
C ILE A 19 -15.30 9.70 12.23
N ASP A 20 -16.00 10.07 13.31
CA ASP A 20 -15.60 9.73 14.67
C ASP A 20 -15.63 8.23 14.92
N GLN A 21 -16.65 7.52 14.48
CA GLN A 21 -16.74 6.07 14.64
C GLN A 21 -15.56 5.35 13.98
N LEU A 22 -15.21 5.72 12.73
CA LEU A 22 -14.07 5.12 12.06
C LEU A 22 -12.76 5.50 12.72
N ALA A 23 -12.50 6.80 12.91
CA ALA A 23 -11.22 7.28 13.43
C ALA A 23 -10.96 6.83 14.88
N ASP A 24 -12.00 6.80 15.73
CA ASP A 24 -11.88 6.35 17.10
C ASP A 24 -11.58 4.84 17.18
N THR A 25 -12.04 4.05 16.21
CA THR A 25 -11.71 2.63 16.10
C THR A 25 -10.26 2.42 15.66
N VAL A 26 -9.77 3.24 14.72
CA VAL A 26 -8.41 3.10 14.16
C VAL A 26 -7.34 3.65 15.11
N LYS A 27 -7.54 4.83 15.73
CA LYS A 27 -6.50 5.56 16.50
C LYS A 27 -6.00 4.83 17.77
N ILE A 28 -6.77 3.84 18.27
CA ILE A 28 -6.35 3.05 19.45
C ILE A 28 -5.14 2.16 19.17
N THR A 29 -4.82 1.94 17.88
CA THR A 29 -3.67 1.13 17.48
C THR A 29 -2.36 1.90 17.46
N LEU A 30 -2.40 3.25 17.57
CA LEU A 30 -1.24 4.11 17.39
C LEU A 30 -0.25 4.04 18.55
N GLY A 31 1.03 3.91 18.20
CA GLY A 31 2.17 3.99 19.13
C GLY A 31 2.50 2.67 19.85
N PRO A 32 3.57 2.67 20.68
CA PRO A 32 4.14 1.44 21.24
C PRO A 32 3.24 0.75 22.28
N LYS A 33 2.20 1.42 22.77
CA LYS A 33 1.16 0.86 23.66
C LYS A 33 -0.20 0.84 22.97
N GLY A 34 -0.23 0.96 21.64
CA GLY A 34 -1.41 0.73 20.82
C GLY A 34 -1.95 -0.70 20.98
N ARG A 35 -3.24 -0.88 20.73
CA ARG A 35 -3.93 -2.18 20.87
C ARG A 35 -4.48 -2.63 19.55
N ASN A 36 -4.63 -3.94 19.41
CA ASN A 36 -5.23 -4.54 18.23
C ASN A 36 -6.75 -4.35 18.21
N VAL A 37 -7.30 -4.38 17.00
CA VAL A 37 -8.73 -4.46 16.71
C VAL A 37 -9.03 -5.87 16.20
N VAL A 38 -10.18 -6.41 16.60
CA VAL A 38 -10.68 -7.69 16.10
C VAL A 38 -11.73 -7.41 15.03
N LEU A 39 -11.53 -7.93 13.86
CA LEU A 39 -12.41 -7.79 12.70
C LEU A 39 -13.12 -9.13 12.46
N ASP A 40 -14.44 -9.12 12.42
CA ASP A 40 -15.23 -10.29 12.07
C ASP A 40 -15.06 -10.62 10.59
N LYS A 41 -15.01 -11.89 10.27
CA LYS A 41 -14.95 -12.39 8.89
C LYS A 41 -16.11 -13.34 8.62
N LYS A 42 -16.80 -13.14 7.50
CA LYS A 42 -17.92 -14.01 7.09
C LYS A 42 -17.52 -15.47 6.99
N PHE A 43 -16.26 -15.75 6.71
CA PHE A 43 -15.70 -17.09 6.61
C PHE A 43 -14.32 -17.13 7.28
N GLY A 44 -14.04 -18.17 8.05
CA GLY A 44 -12.77 -18.36 8.76
C GLY A 44 -12.73 -17.74 10.16
N ALA A 45 -11.53 -17.61 10.71
CA ALA A 45 -11.31 -17.00 12.01
C ALA A 45 -11.36 -15.45 11.92
N PRO A 46 -11.77 -14.75 12.99
CA PRO A 46 -11.65 -13.30 13.06
C PRO A 46 -10.20 -12.85 12.82
N LEU A 47 -10.04 -11.72 12.14
CA LEU A 47 -8.73 -11.11 11.93
C LEU A 47 -8.40 -10.20 13.11
N ILE A 48 -7.24 -10.39 13.72
CA ILE A 48 -6.69 -9.49 14.74
C ILE A 48 -5.58 -8.67 14.05
N THR A 49 -5.71 -7.35 14.11
CA THR A 49 -4.74 -6.46 13.44
C THR A 49 -4.64 -5.10 14.14
N ASN A 50 -3.51 -4.43 13.97
CA ASN A 50 -3.28 -3.02 14.31
C ASN A 50 -3.08 -2.15 13.07
N ASP A 51 -3.14 -2.72 11.87
CA ASP A 51 -3.02 -1.97 10.64
C ASP A 51 -4.25 -1.09 10.38
N GLY A 52 -4.02 0.23 10.30
CA GLY A 52 -5.08 1.22 10.17
C GLY A 52 -5.87 1.12 8.88
N VAL A 53 -5.26 0.79 7.75
CA VAL A 53 -5.97 0.68 6.46
C VAL A 53 -6.85 -0.57 6.42
N THR A 54 -6.37 -1.69 6.95
CA THR A 54 -7.16 -2.93 7.05
C THR A 54 -8.40 -2.72 7.93
N ILE A 55 -8.23 -2.06 9.08
CA ILE A 55 -9.35 -1.72 9.96
C ILE A 55 -10.33 -0.79 9.25
N ALA A 56 -9.84 0.29 8.63
CA ALA A 56 -10.68 1.28 7.96
C ALA A 56 -11.49 0.67 6.81
N LYS A 57 -10.92 -0.27 6.04
CA LYS A 57 -11.60 -0.95 4.93
C LYS A 57 -12.81 -1.77 5.38
N GLU A 58 -12.76 -2.39 6.55
CA GLU A 58 -13.85 -3.23 7.08
C GLU A 58 -15.00 -2.42 7.70
N ILE A 59 -14.79 -1.13 8.00
CA ILE A 59 -15.83 -0.33 8.63
C ILE A 59 -16.87 0.11 7.60
N GLU A 60 -18.10 -0.34 7.82
CA GLU A 60 -19.31 0.05 7.10
C GLU A 60 -20.43 0.29 8.12
N LEU A 61 -21.05 1.47 8.06
CA LEU A 61 -22.06 1.88 9.02
C LEU A 61 -23.49 1.68 8.47
N GLU A 62 -24.42 1.36 9.34
CA GLU A 62 -25.82 1.09 8.98
C GLU A 62 -26.53 2.34 8.45
N ASP A 63 -26.30 3.50 9.11
CA ASP A 63 -26.85 4.78 8.66
C ASP A 63 -26.07 5.29 7.44
N PRO A 64 -26.73 5.49 6.28
CA PRO A 64 -26.06 5.86 5.05
C PRO A 64 -25.41 7.25 5.10
N PHE A 65 -25.94 8.19 5.88
CA PHE A 65 -25.33 9.52 6.03
C PHE A 65 -24.10 9.49 6.92
N GLU A 66 -24.12 8.73 8.02
CA GLU A 66 -22.94 8.50 8.86
C GLU A 66 -21.88 7.72 8.05
N ASN A 67 -22.30 6.72 7.28
CA ASN A 67 -21.40 5.93 6.45
C ASN A 67 -20.66 6.78 5.41
N MET A 68 -21.27 7.84 4.84
CA MET A 68 -20.57 8.77 3.97
C MET A 68 -19.37 9.43 4.67
N GLY A 69 -19.54 9.83 5.94
CA GLY A 69 -18.45 10.38 6.76
C GLY A 69 -17.32 9.38 6.97
N ALA A 70 -17.66 8.14 7.31
CA ALA A 70 -16.70 7.04 7.46
C ALA A 70 -15.95 6.77 6.14
N GLN A 71 -16.66 6.68 5.01
CA GLN A 71 -16.04 6.42 3.71
C GLN A 71 -15.07 7.53 3.27
N LEU A 72 -15.35 8.81 3.59
CA LEU A 72 -14.44 9.91 3.28
C LEU A 72 -13.11 9.80 4.05
N VAL A 73 -13.14 9.44 5.33
CA VAL A 73 -11.91 9.24 6.12
C VAL A 73 -11.23 7.93 5.79
N LYS A 74 -11.97 6.89 5.41
CA LYS A 74 -11.44 5.66 4.85
C LYS A 74 -10.57 5.92 3.61
N GLU A 75 -10.99 6.85 2.73
CA GLU A 75 -10.21 7.26 1.57
C GLU A 75 -8.85 7.89 1.96
N VAL A 76 -8.77 8.62 3.08
CA VAL A 76 -7.49 9.14 3.61
C VAL A 76 -6.53 8.00 3.93
N SER A 77 -7.03 6.96 4.63
CA SER A 77 -6.24 5.79 4.99
C SER A 77 -5.73 5.05 3.74
N ILE A 78 -6.62 4.78 2.78
CA ILE A 78 -6.27 4.09 1.52
C ILE A 78 -5.23 4.88 0.72
N LYS A 79 -5.43 6.18 0.51
CA LYS A 79 -4.49 7.01 -0.26
C LYS A 79 -3.12 7.12 0.41
N THR A 80 -3.08 7.15 1.74
CA THR A 80 -1.81 7.18 2.47
C THR A 80 -1.08 5.85 2.31
N ASN A 81 -1.80 4.74 2.38
CA ASN A 81 -1.26 3.41 2.10
C ASN A 81 -0.71 3.30 0.66
N ASP A 82 -1.46 3.76 -0.35
CA ASP A 82 -1.04 3.71 -1.75
C ASP A 82 0.25 4.50 -2.02
N ILE A 83 0.47 5.62 -1.31
CA ILE A 83 1.62 6.52 -1.51
C ILE A 83 2.83 6.08 -0.70
N ALA A 84 2.64 5.71 0.56
CA ALA A 84 3.70 5.54 1.54
C ALA A 84 3.75 4.15 2.19
N GLY A 85 2.70 3.34 2.04
CA GLY A 85 2.58 1.99 2.57
C GLY A 85 2.50 1.90 4.10
N ASP A 86 2.55 3.03 4.80
CA ASP A 86 2.46 3.14 6.26
C ASP A 86 1.85 4.50 6.65
N GLY A 87 1.62 4.72 7.96
CA GLY A 87 1.09 5.99 8.50
C GLY A 87 -0.41 6.19 8.32
N THR A 88 -1.14 5.15 7.98
CA THR A 88 -2.59 5.16 7.72
C THR A 88 -3.38 5.58 8.94
N THR A 89 -3.01 5.12 10.14
CA THR A 89 -3.59 5.51 11.43
C THR A 89 -3.35 6.99 11.73
N THR A 90 -2.13 7.48 11.53
CA THR A 90 -1.79 8.91 11.74
C THR A 90 -2.55 9.82 10.79
N ALA A 91 -2.69 9.42 9.52
CA ALA A 91 -3.45 10.17 8.53
C ALA A 91 -4.94 10.28 8.89
N THR A 92 -5.54 9.16 9.33
CA THR A 92 -6.93 9.09 9.81
C THR A 92 -7.16 9.98 11.03
N LEU A 93 -6.26 9.95 11.99
CA LEU A 93 -6.30 10.80 13.19
C LEU A 93 -6.19 12.29 12.85
N LEU A 94 -5.25 12.65 11.98
CA LEU A 94 -5.08 14.04 11.53
C LEU A 94 -6.32 14.55 10.78
N ALA A 95 -6.93 13.71 9.93
CA ALA A 95 -8.18 14.06 9.25
C ALA A 95 -9.30 14.34 10.26
N GLN A 96 -9.49 13.46 11.24
CA GLN A 96 -10.46 13.66 12.32
C GLN A 96 -10.21 14.97 13.07
N ALA A 97 -8.96 15.24 13.43
CA ALA A 97 -8.59 16.45 14.18
C ALA A 97 -8.88 17.73 13.38
N LEU A 98 -8.47 17.77 12.12
CA LEU A 98 -8.73 18.89 11.22
C LEU A 98 -10.23 19.13 11.03
N ILE A 99 -11.01 18.07 10.83
CA ILE A 99 -12.46 18.18 10.63
C ILE A 99 -13.15 18.61 11.92
N ARG A 100 -12.83 18.03 13.07
CA ARG A 100 -13.42 18.40 14.37
C ARG A 100 -13.20 19.87 14.70
N GLU A 101 -11.96 20.37 14.56
CA GLU A 101 -11.66 21.78 14.82
C GLU A 101 -12.26 22.69 13.74
N GLY A 102 -12.24 22.25 12.48
CA GLY A 102 -12.86 23.00 11.38
C GLY A 102 -14.37 23.15 11.54
N MET A 103 -15.09 22.08 11.87
CA MET A 103 -16.53 22.10 12.07
C MET A 103 -16.99 23.03 13.18
N LYS A 104 -16.21 23.14 14.28
CA LYS A 104 -16.51 24.12 15.35
C LYS A 104 -16.51 25.55 14.79
N ASN A 105 -15.56 25.88 13.94
CA ASN A 105 -15.43 27.22 13.35
C ASN A 105 -16.48 27.47 12.26
N VAL A 106 -16.81 26.47 11.42
CA VAL A 106 -17.89 26.56 10.43
C VAL A 106 -19.23 26.78 11.12
N THR A 107 -19.51 26.04 12.19
CA THR A 107 -20.74 26.21 13.00
C THR A 107 -20.79 27.59 13.65
N ALA A 108 -19.65 28.17 14.01
CA ALA A 108 -19.54 29.54 14.53
C ALA A 108 -19.65 30.63 13.46
N GLY A 109 -19.85 30.29 12.18
CA GLY A 109 -20.09 31.20 11.08
C GLY A 109 -18.87 31.57 10.25
N ALA A 110 -17.72 30.92 10.43
CA ALA A 110 -16.56 31.11 9.56
C ALA A 110 -16.84 30.63 8.13
N ASN A 111 -16.30 31.32 7.13
CA ASN A 111 -16.47 30.95 5.73
C ASN A 111 -15.66 29.71 5.38
N PRO A 112 -16.30 28.56 5.07
CA PRO A 112 -15.60 27.30 4.85
C PRO A 112 -14.65 27.33 3.64
N MET A 113 -14.93 28.14 2.62
CA MET A 113 -14.07 28.27 1.45
C MET A 113 -12.76 29.00 1.77
N VAL A 114 -12.82 29.96 2.69
CA VAL A 114 -11.62 30.69 3.17
C VAL A 114 -10.84 29.85 4.18
N LEU A 115 -11.54 29.14 5.08
CA LEU A 115 -10.93 28.16 5.98
C LEU A 115 -10.13 27.11 5.22
N LYS A 116 -10.74 26.52 4.18
CA LYS A 116 -10.10 25.53 3.31
C LYS A 116 -8.76 26.03 2.77
N LYS A 117 -8.71 27.27 2.29
CA LYS A 117 -7.47 27.86 1.77
C LYS A 117 -6.43 28.03 2.88
N GLY A 118 -6.82 28.56 4.04
CA GLY A 118 -5.94 28.72 5.19
C GLY A 118 -5.37 27.39 5.70
N ILE A 119 -6.19 26.32 5.70
CA ILE A 119 -5.75 24.97 6.05
C ILE A 119 -4.72 24.46 5.03
N ALA A 120 -5.01 24.55 3.73
CA ALA A 120 -4.12 24.07 2.68
C ALA A 120 -2.75 24.77 2.70
N ASP A 121 -2.74 26.09 2.82
CA ASP A 121 -1.51 26.88 2.88
C ASP A 121 -0.68 26.53 4.13
N ALA A 122 -1.32 26.40 5.30
CA ALA A 122 -0.66 26.03 6.55
C ALA A 122 -0.10 24.59 6.52
N VAL A 123 -0.79 23.65 5.89
CA VAL A 123 -0.30 22.27 5.71
C VAL A 123 0.92 22.26 4.78
N ASN A 124 0.94 23.06 3.71
CA ASN A 124 2.12 23.19 2.86
C ASN A 124 3.33 23.68 3.66
N VAL A 125 3.15 24.68 4.53
CA VAL A 125 4.22 25.15 5.45
C VAL A 125 4.67 24.04 6.40
N ALA A 126 3.74 23.28 6.98
CA ALA A 126 4.07 22.15 7.84
C ALA A 126 4.87 21.07 7.11
N VAL A 127 4.46 20.73 5.88
CA VAL A 127 5.16 19.72 5.03
C VAL A 127 6.58 20.18 4.70
N GLU A 128 6.79 21.45 4.35
CA GLU A 128 8.12 21.96 4.08
C GLU A 128 9.00 21.99 5.36
N ALA A 129 8.43 22.27 6.53
CA ALA A 129 9.14 22.16 7.80
C ALA A 129 9.53 20.71 8.13
N VAL A 130 8.66 19.73 7.85
CA VAL A 130 8.96 18.30 8.00
C VAL A 130 10.11 17.89 7.08
N LYS A 131 10.05 18.25 5.79
CA LYS A 131 11.12 17.97 4.81
C LYS A 131 12.46 18.61 5.21
N LYS A 132 12.44 19.86 5.70
CA LYS A 132 13.65 20.54 6.16
C LYS A 132 14.34 19.84 7.32
N ASN A 133 13.59 19.17 8.17
CA ASN A 133 14.09 18.41 9.31
C ASN A 133 14.47 16.96 8.95
N SER A 134 14.26 16.55 7.69
CA SER A 134 14.61 15.20 7.21
C SER A 134 16.11 14.98 7.17
N LYS A 135 16.52 13.77 7.55
CA LYS A 135 17.89 13.27 7.40
C LYS A 135 17.87 12.06 6.48
N GLN A 136 18.83 12.01 5.56
CA GLN A 136 18.99 10.84 4.69
C GLN A 136 19.33 9.60 5.51
N VAL A 137 18.81 8.46 5.10
CA VAL A 137 19.15 7.16 5.69
C VAL A 137 20.61 6.84 5.36
N SER A 138 21.39 6.52 6.37
CA SER A 138 22.80 6.19 6.24
C SER A 138 23.09 4.81 6.80
N GLY A 139 23.09 3.80 5.91
CA GLY A 139 23.48 2.44 6.27
C GLY A 139 22.36 1.57 6.87
N THR A 140 22.75 0.34 7.18
CA THR A 140 21.86 -0.75 7.61
C THR A 140 21.20 -0.48 8.99
N ASP A 141 21.90 0.26 9.86
CA ASP A 141 21.40 0.58 11.22
C ASP A 141 20.16 1.50 11.18
N ASP A 142 20.16 2.52 10.32
CA ASP A 142 19.01 3.40 10.20
C ASP A 142 17.81 2.66 9.60
N ILE A 143 18.06 1.77 8.63
CA ILE A 143 17.07 0.87 8.05
C ILE A 143 16.46 -0.01 9.15
N ALA A 144 17.30 -0.64 9.96
CA ALA A 144 16.85 -1.49 11.07
C ALA A 144 15.98 -0.72 12.08
N ARG A 145 16.36 0.54 12.40
CA ARG A 145 15.57 1.41 13.30
C ARG A 145 14.19 1.71 12.75
N VAL A 146 14.08 2.12 11.48
CA VAL A 146 12.79 2.38 10.83
C VAL A 146 11.92 1.13 10.86
N ALA A 147 12.46 0.00 10.44
CA ALA A 147 11.73 -1.27 10.41
C ALA A 147 11.32 -1.73 11.82
N THR A 148 12.18 -1.52 12.84
CA THR A 148 11.86 -1.83 14.24
C THR A 148 10.72 -0.96 14.78
N VAL A 149 10.71 0.33 14.48
CA VAL A 149 9.64 1.23 14.94
C VAL A 149 8.30 0.86 14.30
N SER A 150 8.28 0.61 13.00
CA SER A 150 7.08 0.23 12.27
C SER A 150 6.55 -1.17 12.68
N SER A 151 7.45 -2.17 12.76
CA SER A 151 7.07 -3.53 13.16
C SER A 151 6.88 -3.70 14.66
N GLN A 152 7.34 -2.77 15.49
CA GLN A 152 7.41 -2.89 16.95
C GLN A 152 8.20 -4.15 17.43
N ASP A 153 9.14 -4.64 16.61
CA ASP A 153 9.91 -5.86 16.84
C ASP A 153 11.34 -5.69 16.31
N GLU A 154 12.33 -5.75 17.22
CA GLU A 154 13.75 -5.58 16.88
C GLU A 154 14.26 -6.72 15.98
N PHE A 155 13.76 -7.94 16.16
CA PHE A 155 14.13 -9.07 15.31
C PHE A 155 13.68 -8.85 13.87
N ILE A 156 12.43 -8.42 13.68
CA ILE A 156 11.88 -8.09 12.36
C ILE A 156 12.66 -6.93 11.74
N GLY A 157 12.99 -5.90 12.52
CA GLY A 157 13.79 -4.78 12.06
C GLY A 157 15.14 -5.18 11.49
N LYS A 158 15.88 -6.03 12.20
CA LYS A 158 17.16 -6.58 11.74
C LYS A 158 17.00 -7.46 10.51
N LEU A 159 15.98 -8.31 10.50
CA LEU A 159 15.70 -9.20 9.36
C LEU A 159 15.43 -8.43 8.06
N ILE A 160 14.66 -7.34 8.11
CA ILE A 160 14.40 -6.46 6.97
C ILE A 160 15.68 -5.77 6.52
N ALA A 161 16.48 -5.25 7.45
CA ALA A 161 17.73 -4.58 7.13
C ALA A 161 18.75 -5.54 6.46
N GLU A 162 18.90 -6.75 6.96
CA GLU A 162 19.70 -7.79 6.33
C GLU A 162 19.20 -8.19 4.95
N ALA A 163 17.86 -8.28 4.78
CA ALA A 163 17.27 -8.58 3.48
C ALA A 163 17.56 -7.46 2.46
N MET A 164 17.47 -6.19 2.87
CA MET A 164 17.79 -5.05 2.03
C MET A 164 19.30 -4.96 1.67
N GLU A 165 20.17 -5.35 2.58
CA GLU A 165 21.62 -5.40 2.31
C GLU A 165 21.98 -6.49 1.29
N LYS A 166 21.30 -7.64 1.34
CA LYS A 166 21.55 -8.77 0.43
C LYS A 166 21.07 -8.51 -1.00
N VAL A 167 19.97 -7.79 -1.15
CA VAL A 167 19.49 -7.34 -2.45
C VAL A 167 19.93 -5.90 -2.67
N THR A 168 20.54 -5.58 -3.78
CA THR A 168 20.99 -4.21 -4.08
C THR A 168 19.87 -3.18 -3.90
N THR A 169 20.19 -1.88 -3.94
CA THR A 169 19.20 -0.79 -3.79
C THR A 169 17.97 -0.91 -4.69
N ASP A 170 18.11 -1.56 -5.84
CA ASP A 170 17.03 -1.86 -6.79
C ASP A 170 16.42 -3.25 -6.58
N GLY A 171 16.87 -3.98 -5.55
CA GLY A 171 16.42 -5.33 -5.25
C GLY A 171 15.01 -5.37 -4.67
N VAL A 172 14.32 -6.47 -4.91
CA VAL A 172 12.93 -6.67 -4.48
C VAL A 172 12.89 -7.53 -3.24
N ILE A 173 12.07 -7.13 -2.28
CA ILE A 173 11.76 -7.93 -1.09
C ILE A 173 10.28 -8.29 -1.11
N THR A 174 9.97 -9.57 -1.00
CA THR A 174 8.61 -10.09 -0.87
C THR A 174 8.41 -10.73 0.50
N VAL A 175 7.16 -10.79 0.94
CA VAL A 175 6.77 -11.41 2.20
C VAL A 175 5.84 -12.58 1.91
N GLU A 176 6.22 -13.77 2.35
CA GLU A 176 5.49 -15.00 2.11
C GLU A 176 5.26 -15.77 3.42
N GLU A 177 4.25 -16.63 3.43
CA GLU A 177 4.00 -17.53 4.55
C GLU A 177 5.04 -18.64 4.61
N SER A 178 5.59 -18.89 5.80
CA SER A 178 6.46 -20.04 6.05
C SER A 178 5.61 -21.29 6.29
N LYS A 179 6.13 -22.43 5.88
CA LYS A 179 5.57 -23.76 6.24
C LYS A 179 5.96 -24.19 7.66
N THR A 180 6.86 -23.44 8.30
CA THR A 180 7.36 -23.69 9.66
C THR A 180 6.97 -22.53 10.58
N ALA A 181 7.11 -22.71 11.89
CA ALA A 181 6.88 -21.64 12.85
C ALA A 181 7.96 -20.55 12.86
N GLU A 182 9.06 -20.74 12.14
CA GLU A 182 10.20 -19.83 12.11
C GLU A 182 10.02 -18.73 11.05
N THR A 183 10.44 -17.51 11.40
CA THR A 183 10.52 -16.38 10.48
C THR A 183 11.97 -16.16 10.09
N TYR A 184 12.26 -16.15 8.78
CA TYR A 184 13.62 -16.00 8.23
C TYR A 184 13.60 -15.33 6.86
N SER A 185 14.77 -14.90 6.36
CA SER A 185 14.92 -14.37 5.01
C SER A 185 15.82 -15.27 4.17
N GLU A 186 15.45 -15.43 2.91
CA GLU A 186 16.28 -16.10 1.90
C GLU A 186 16.36 -15.24 0.63
N VAL A 187 17.42 -15.39 -0.15
CA VAL A 187 17.54 -14.75 -1.47
C VAL A 187 17.41 -15.84 -2.53
N VAL A 188 16.51 -15.60 -3.47
CA VAL A 188 16.21 -16.53 -4.55
C VAL A 188 16.38 -15.85 -5.91
N GLU A 189 16.54 -16.65 -6.96
CA GLU A 189 16.53 -16.15 -8.34
C GLU A 189 15.17 -15.50 -8.64
N GLY A 190 15.19 -14.30 -9.20
CA GLY A 190 13.95 -13.59 -9.48
C GLY A 190 14.18 -12.20 -10.05
N MET A 191 13.12 -11.57 -10.52
CA MET A 191 13.18 -10.19 -10.99
C MET A 191 11.82 -9.48 -10.89
N MET A 192 11.88 -8.15 -10.85
CA MET A 192 10.70 -7.29 -10.96
C MET A 192 10.77 -6.46 -12.25
N PHE A 193 9.62 -6.22 -12.85
CA PHE A 193 9.46 -5.27 -13.94
C PHE A 193 8.20 -4.41 -13.80
N ASP A 194 8.26 -3.20 -14.35
CA ASP A 194 7.29 -2.12 -14.16
C ASP A 194 6.09 -2.28 -15.09
N ARG A 195 5.36 -3.37 -14.96
CA ARG A 195 4.06 -3.62 -15.62
C ARG A 195 3.22 -4.47 -14.70
N GLY A 196 2.00 -4.02 -14.43
CA GLY A 196 1.01 -4.74 -13.64
C GLY A 196 -0.05 -5.42 -14.50
N TYR A 197 -1.09 -5.92 -13.85
CA TYR A 197 -2.19 -6.59 -14.55
C TYR A 197 -2.93 -5.65 -15.53
N ILE A 198 -3.34 -6.20 -16.67
CA ILE A 198 -4.06 -5.43 -17.70
C ILE A 198 -5.47 -5.04 -17.25
N ALA A 199 -6.14 -5.91 -16.48
CA ALA A 199 -7.50 -5.68 -15.99
C ALA A 199 -7.62 -5.95 -14.49
N PRO A 200 -8.27 -5.06 -13.71
CA PRO A 200 -8.47 -5.25 -12.27
C PRO A 200 -9.22 -6.54 -11.91
N TYR A 201 -10.05 -7.05 -12.80
CA TYR A 201 -10.77 -8.30 -12.60
C TYR A 201 -9.89 -9.56 -12.59
N MET A 202 -8.60 -9.42 -12.93
CA MET A 202 -7.63 -10.52 -12.91
C MET A 202 -6.97 -10.74 -11.55
N VAL A 203 -7.21 -9.86 -10.56
CA VAL A 203 -6.64 -10.02 -9.20
C VAL A 203 -7.18 -11.27 -8.51
N THR A 204 -6.35 -11.91 -7.70
CA THR A 204 -6.75 -13.07 -6.86
C THR A 204 -7.13 -12.64 -5.45
N ASP A 205 -6.54 -11.55 -4.97
CA ASP A 205 -6.88 -10.87 -3.71
C ASP A 205 -7.48 -9.50 -4.05
N THR A 206 -8.78 -9.37 -3.85
CA THR A 206 -9.53 -8.14 -4.13
C THR A 206 -9.31 -7.05 -3.09
N ASP A 207 -8.95 -7.42 -1.86
CA ASP A 207 -8.73 -6.48 -0.76
C ASP A 207 -7.41 -5.74 -0.93
N LYS A 208 -6.36 -6.47 -1.34
CA LYS A 208 -5.04 -5.92 -1.65
C LYS A 208 -4.89 -5.46 -3.11
N MET A 209 -5.84 -5.78 -3.98
CA MET A 209 -5.75 -5.54 -5.43
C MET A 209 -4.49 -6.16 -6.04
N VAL A 210 -4.17 -7.40 -5.68
CA VAL A 210 -2.99 -8.15 -6.10
C VAL A 210 -3.40 -9.49 -6.70
N ALA A 211 -2.66 -9.96 -7.71
CA ALA A 211 -2.77 -11.34 -8.18
C ALA A 211 -1.54 -12.14 -7.74
N GLU A 212 -1.76 -13.23 -7.01
CA GLU A 212 -0.71 -14.17 -6.59
C GLU A 212 -0.93 -15.53 -7.27
N LEU A 213 0.06 -15.94 -8.05
CA LEU A 213 0.05 -17.18 -8.80
C LEU A 213 1.15 -18.11 -8.28
N ASP A 214 0.77 -19.22 -7.63
CA ASP A 214 1.72 -20.24 -7.20
C ASP A 214 1.94 -21.26 -8.31
N ASN A 215 3.18 -21.58 -8.59
CA ASN A 215 3.62 -22.51 -9.64
C ASN A 215 2.93 -22.28 -10.99
N PRO A 216 2.86 -21.00 -11.49
CA PRO A 216 2.22 -20.72 -12.76
C PRO A 216 3.08 -21.20 -13.94
N LEU A 217 2.40 -21.47 -15.05
CA LEU A 217 3.02 -21.46 -16.38
C LEU A 217 3.09 -20.03 -16.88
N ILE A 218 4.13 -19.67 -17.64
CA ILE A 218 4.39 -18.30 -18.09
C ILE A 218 4.54 -18.31 -19.61
N LEU A 219 3.57 -17.73 -20.30
CA LEU A 219 3.64 -17.46 -21.74
C LEU A 219 4.34 -16.12 -21.95
N ILE A 220 5.40 -16.11 -22.73
CA ILE A 220 6.21 -14.93 -23.01
C ILE A 220 6.19 -14.66 -24.51
N THR A 221 5.68 -13.51 -24.94
CA THR A 221 5.60 -13.14 -26.36
C THR A 221 5.77 -11.64 -26.60
N ASP A 222 6.35 -11.27 -27.71
CA ASP A 222 6.40 -9.89 -28.19
C ASP A 222 5.18 -9.54 -29.07
N LYS A 223 4.27 -10.49 -29.27
CA LYS A 223 3.05 -10.31 -30.07
C LYS A 223 1.92 -9.74 -29.22
N LYS A 224 0.97 -9.12 -29.90
CA LYS A 224 -0.31 -8.69 -29.36
C LYS A 224 -1.32 -9.84 -29.48
N ILE A 225 -2.13 -10.06 -28.45
CA ILE A 225 -3.15 -11.10 -28.43
C ILE A 225 -4.53 -10.42 -28.43
N SER A 226 -5.25 -10.50 -29.55
CA SER A 226 -6.55 -9.84 -29.71
C SER A 226 -7.71 -10.84 -29.80
N THR A 227 -7.45 -12.05 -30.30
CA THR A 227 -8.45 -13.10 -30.47
C THR A 227 -8.12 -14.34 -29.65
N THR A 228 -9.14 -15.00 -29.10
CA THR A 228 -8.96 -16.22 -28.30
C THR A 228 -8.40 -17.36 -29.13
N GLN A 229 -8.73 -17.40 -30.43
CA GLN A 229 -8.31 -18.47 -31.33
C GLN A 229 -6.77 -18.60 -31.44
N GLU A 230 -6.04 -17.50 -31.24
CA GLU A 230 -4.56 -17.49 -31.30
C GLU A 230 -3.92 -18.32 -30.19
N ILE A 231 -4.57 -18.45 -29.04
CA ILE A 231 -4.05 -19.13 -27.85
C ILE A 231 -4.92 -20.28 -27.38
N LEU A 232 -6.05 -20.57 -28.06
CA LEU A 232 -7.04 -21.55 -27.63
C LEU A 232 -6.44 -22.95 -27.43
N PRO A 233 -5.62 -23.52 -28.37
CA PRO A 233 -5.06 -24.84 -28.19
C PRO A 233 -4.16 -24.95 -26.95
N LEU A 234 -3.44 -23.88 -26.63
CA LEU A 234 -2.59 -23.80 -25.44
C LEU A 234 -3.45 -23.71 -24.16
N LEU A 235 -4.49 -22.86 -24.16
CA LEU A 235 -5.39 -22.71 -23.02
C LEU A 235 -6.09 -24.03 -22.66
N GLU A 236 -6.56 -24.79 -23.65
CA GLU A 236 -7.19 -26.10 -23.43
C GLU A 236 -6.25 -27.07 -22.73
N GLN A 237 -5.00 -27.14 -23.13
CA GLN A 237 -3.99 -27.98 -22.48
C GLN A 237 -3.75 -27.55 -21.01
N ILE A 238 -3.59 -26.24 -20.77
CA ILE A 238 -3.32 -25.71 -19.43
C ILE A 238 -4.50 -25.94 -18.48
N VAL A 239 -5.73 -25.75 -18.99
CA VAL A 239 -6.97 -26.04 -18.21
C VAL A 239 -7.04 -27.52 -17.84
N GLN A 240 -6.75 -28.43 -18.78
CA GLN A 240 -6.72 -29.87 -18.49
C GLN A 240 -5.67 -30.23 -17.43
N MET A 241 -4.54 -29.51 -17.38
CA MET A 241 -3.49 -29.69 -16.37
C MET A 241 -3.86 -29.06 -15.01
N GLY A 242 -4.91 -28.25 -14.92
CA GLY A 242 -5.29 -27.52 -13.72
C GLY A 242 -4.25 -26.48 -13.26
N LYS A 243 -3.43 -25.96 -14.19
CA LYS A 243 -2.38 -25.00 -13.90
C LYS A 243 -2.87 -23.56 -14.03
N LYS A 244 -2.25 -22.66 -13.26
CA LYS A 244 -2.43 -21.20 -13.42
C LYS A 244 -1.56 -20.70 -14.57
N LEU A 245 -1.97 -19.63 -15.24
CA LEU A 245 -1.23 -19.03 -16.36
C LEU A 245 -0.96 -17.55 -16.12
N LEU A 246 0.30 -17.15 -16.30
CA LEU A 246 0.68 -15.77 -16.54
C LEU A 246 0.94 -15.58 -18.03
N ILE A 247 0.36 -14.54 -18.64
CA ILE A 247 0.63 -14.11 -20.01
C ILE A 247 1.41 -12.80 -19.97
N ILE A 248 2.61 -12.79 -20.52
CA ILE A 248 3.43 -11.60 -20.74
C ILE A 248 3.44 -11.36 -22.26
N ALA A 249 2.70 -10.36 -22.72
CA ALA A 249 2.53 -10.06 -24.14
C ALA A 249 2.69 -8.57 -24.42
N GLU A 250 2.89 -8.17 -25.68
CA GLU A 250 2.87 -6.74 -26.03
C GLU A 250 1.59 -6.06 -25.52
N ASP A 251 0.45 -6.67 -25.82
CA ASP A 251 -0.86 -6.31 -25.24
C ASP A 251 -1.79 -7.53 -25.30
N VAL A 252 -2.81 -7.53 -24.43
CA VAL A 252 -3.93 -8.48 -24.52
C VAL A 252 -5.21 -7.67 -24.50
N GLU A 253 -5.99 -7.74 -25.56
CA GLU A 253 -7.18 -6.89 -25.72
C GLU A 253 -8.35 -7.61 -26.39
N GLY A 254 -9.45 -6.89 -26.57
CA GLY A 254 -10.60 -7.33 -27.34
C GLY A 254 -11.25 -8.61 -26.81
N GLU A 255 -11.50 -9.56 -27.73
CA GLU A 255 -12.13 -10.84 -27.42
C GLU A 255 -11.29 -11.70 -26.47
N ALA A 256 -9.97 -11.74 -26.68
CA ALA A 256 -9.05 -12.52 -25.85
C ALA A 256 -9.12 -12.09 -24.38
N LEU A 257 -8.99 -10.78 -24.11
CA LEU A 257 -9.06 -10.24 -22.74
C LEU A 257 -10.41 -10.56 -22.11
N THR A 258 -11.51 -10.34 -22.82
CA THR A 258 -12.88 -10.60 -22.30
C THR A 258 -13.05 -12.06 -21.94
N THR A 259 -12.60 -12.97 -22.79
CA THR A 259 -12.69 -14.42 -22.55
C THR A 259 -11.87 -14.86 -21.34
N LEU A 260 -10.63 -14.38 -21.20
CA LEU A 260 -9.77 -14.69 -20.05
C LEU A 260 -10.39 -14.20 -18.74
N VAL A 261 -10.88 -12.95 -18.70
CA VAL A 261 -11.54 -12.37 -17.53
C VAL A 261 -12.80 -13.14 -17.16
N LEU A 262 -13.67 -13.48 -18.13
CA LEU A 262 -14.89 -14.24 -17.87
C LEU A 262 -14.60 -15.64 -17.30
N ASN A 263 -13.62 -16.35 -17.84
CA ASN A 263 -13.24 -17.68 -17.33
C ASN A 263 -12.67 -17.61 -15.92
N LYS A 264 -11.87 -16.59 -15.62
CA LYS A 264 -11.35 -16.33 -14.26
C LYS A 264 -12.50 -16.04 -13.29
N LEU A 265 -13.45 -15.16 -13.64
CA LEU A 265 -14.60 -14.82 -12.79
C LEU A 265 -15.53 -16.03 -12.54
N ARG A 266 -15.64 -16.93 -13.51
CA ARG A 266 -16.37 -18.21 -13.36
C ARG A 266 -15.62 -19.26 -12.54
N GLY A 267 -14.36 -19.00 -12.18
CA GLY A 267 -13.52 -19.96 -11.46
C GLY A 267 -13.05 -21.16 -12.30
N THR A 268 -13.29 -21.13 -13.61
CA THR A 268 -12.91 -22.23 -14.51
C THR A 268 -11.41 -22.28 -14.76
N PHE A 269 -10.77 -21.10 -14.83
CA PHE A 269 -9.36 -20.97 -15.15
C PHE A 269 -8.76 -19.71 -14.54
N THR A 270 -7.65 -19.85 -13.83
CA THR A 270 -6.92 -18.70 -13.26
C THR A 270 -5.83 -18.25 -14.23
N CYS A 271 -6.05 -17.07 -14.82
CA CYS A 271 -5.10 -16.45 -15.72
C CYS A 271 -4.95 -14.97 -15.38
N VAL A 272 -3.72 -14.48 -15.48
CA VAL A 272 -3.40 -13.05 -15.38
C VAL A 272 -2.60 -12.65 -16.62
N ALA A 273 -2.94 -11.51 -17.21
CA ALA A 273 -2.23 -10.95 -18.34
C ALA A 273 -1.57 -9.64 -17.93
N VAL A 274 -0.31 -9.47 -18.32
CA VAL A 274 0.49 -8.27 -18.10
C VAL A 274 1.13 -7.81 -19.41
N LYS A 275 1.38 -6.51 -19.55
CA LYS A 275 2.09 -6.00 -20.71
C LYS A 275 3.59 -6.30 -20.61
N ALA A 276 4.21 -6.63 -21.72
CA ALA A 276 5.65 -6.81 -21.78
C ALA A 276 6.39 -5.51 -21.41
N PRO A 277 7.46 -5.59 -20.60
CA PRO A 277 8.24 -4.43 -20.23
C PRO A 277 9.05 -3.88 -21.42
N GLY A 278 9.30 -2.56 -21.41
CA GLY A 278 10.07 -1.89 -22.44
C GLY A 278 9.32 -1.68 -23.76
N PHE A 279 10.06 -1.17 -24.76
CA PHE A 279 9.56 -0.89 -26.12
C PHE A 279 10.63 -1.26 -27.14
N GLY A 280 10.20 -1.65 -28.36
CA GLY A 280 11.11 -1.99 -29.46
C GLY A 280 12.11 -3.09 -29.11
N ASP A 281 13.37 -2.90 -29.46
CA ASP A 281 14.43 -3.89 -29.24
C ASP A 281 14.68 -4.15 -27.74
N ARG A 282 14.49 -3.14 -26.88
CA ARG A 282 14.58 -3.30 -25.43
C ARG A 282 13.54 -4.26 -24.89
N ARG A 283 12.32 -4.24 -25.43
CA ARG A 283 11.27 -5.21 -25.06
C ARG A 283 11.73 -6.63 -25.36
N LYS A 284 12.30 -6.87 -26.54
CA LYS A 284 12.80 -8.20 -26.93
C LYS A 284 13.88 -8.70 -25.97
N GLU A 285 14.81 -7.82 -25.63
CA GLU A 285 15.89 -8.13 -24.68
C GLU A 285 15.37 -8.43 -23.27
N MET A 286 14.39 -7.66 -22.77
CA MET A 286 13.78 -7.90 -21.46
C MET A 286 12.94 -9.19 -21.45
N LEU A 287 12.21 -9.49 -22.52
CA LEU A 287 11.49 -10.75 -22.67
C LEU A 287 12.45 -11.94 -22.69
N GLN A 288 13.62 -11.79 -23.33
CA GLN A 288 14.66 -12.83 -23.31
C GLN A 288 15.26 -13.02 -21.90
N ASP A 289 15.42 -11.94 -21.12
CA ASP A 289 15.87 -12.04 -19.73
C ASP A 289 14.85 -12.80 -18.86
N ILE A 290 13.55 -12.50 -19.03
CA ILE A 290 12.46 -13.20 -18.36
C ILE A 290 12.42 -14.67 -18.78
N ALA A 291 12.56 -14.96 -20.07
CA ALA A 291 12.60 -16.33 -20.58
C ALA A 291 13.78 -17.12 -19.99
N THR A 292 14.96 -16.52 -19.93
CA THR A 292 16.15 -17.15 -19.33
C THR A 292 15.94 -17.42 -17.84
N LEU A 293 15.32 -16.47 -17.11
CA LEU A 293 15.03 -16.61 -15.68
C LEU A 293 14.02 -17.73 -15.39
N THR A 294 13.00 -17.89 -16.25
CA THR A 294 11.88 -18.80 -16.02
C THR A 294 12.01 -20.14 -16.76
N GLY A 295 13.07 -20.30 -17.57
CA GLY A 295 13.29 -21.48 -18.39
C GLY A 295 12.33 -21.61 -19.57
N GLY A 296 11.66 -20.52 -19.96
CA GLY A 296 10.73 -20.48 -21.08
C GLY A 296 11.38 -20.03 -22.39
N THR A 297 10.57 -19.99 -23.44
CA THR A 297 10.96 -19.50 -24.77
C THR A 297 10.11 -18.28 -25.13
N VAL A 298 10.74 -17.24 -25.69
CA VAL A 298 10.01 -16.09 -26.24
C VAL A 298 9.33 -16.49 -27.55
N ILE A 299 8.01 -16.43 -27.58
CA ILE A 299 7.23 -16.70 -28.79
C ILE A 299 7.24 -15.45 -29.65
N THR A 300 8.09 -15.42 -30.64
CA THR A 300 8.30 -14.27 -31.53
C THR A 300 8.42 -14.70 -33.00
N SER A 301 7.99 -13.83 -33.90
CA SER A 301 8.12 -14.05 -35.36
C SER A 301 9.59 -14.08 -35.82
N ASP A 302 10.49 -13.43 -35.08
CA ASP A 302 11.93 -13.44 -35.39
C ASP A 302 12.53 -14.85 -35.29
N LEU A 303 11.95 -15.71 -34.46
CA LEU A 303 12.31 -17.13 -34.33
C LEU A 303 11.40 -18.05 -35.16
N GLY A 304 10.47 -17.50 -35.94
CA GLY A 304 9.50 -18.27 -36.72
C GLY A 304 8.42 -18.95 -35.85
N LEU A 305 8.23 -18.51 -34.60
CA LEU A 305 7.27 -19.10 -33.67
C LEU A 305 5.91 -18.36 -33.75
N GLU A 306 4.83 -19.13 -33.78
CA GLU A 306 3.47 -18.61 -33.81
C GLU A 306 2.72 -18.99 -32.52
N LEU A 307 1.85 -18.10 -32.02
CA LEU A 307 1.07 -18.34 -30.79
C LEU A 307 0.19 -19.58 -30.88
N LYS A 308 -0.40 -19.84 -32.06
CA LYS A 308 -1.27 -21.00 -32.30
C LYS A 308 -0.55 -22.35 -32.22
N ASP A 309 0.76 -22.36 -32.44
CA ASP A 309 1.61 -23.54 -32.47
C ASP A 309 2.40 -23.71 -31.17
N THR A 310 2.17 -22.83 -30.18
CA THR A 310 2.86 -22.84 -28.89
C THR A 310 2.45 -24.07 -28.06
N THR A 311 3.46 -24.76 -27.54
CA THR A 311 3.29 -25.93 -26.65
C THR A 311 3.62 -25.59 -25.20
N VAL A 312 3.15 -26.41 -24.28
CA VAL A 312 3.40 -26.23 -22.83
C VAL A 312 4.91 -26.26 -22.49
N ASP A 313 5.71 -27.04 -23.22
CA ASP A 313 7.16 -27.13 -23.01
C ASP A 313 7.93 -25.86 -23.31
N GLN A 314 7.33 -24.93 -24.06
CA GLN A 314 7.90 -23.62 -24.38
C GLN A 314 7.58 -22.57 -23.29
N LEU A 315 6.69 -22.89 -22.35
CA LEU A 315 6.30 -21.98 -21.29
C LEU A 315 7.35 -21.95 -20.18
N GLY A 316 7.60 -20.74 -19.68
CA GLY A 316 8.39 -20.59 -18.47
C GLY A 316 7.61 -21.02 -17.22
N THR A 317 8.33 -21.22 -16.12
CA THR A 317 7.75 -21.53 -14.81
C THR A 317 8.48 -20.76 -13.71
N ALA A 318 7.79 -20.53 -12.60
CA ALA A 318 8.36 -19.96 -11.39
C ALA A 318 7.65 -20.53 -10.17
N ARG A 319 8.27 -20.45 -9.00
CA ARG A 319 7.61 -20.87 -7.76
C ARG A 319 6.41 -20.01 -7.45
N GLN A 320 6.54 -18.68 -7.59
CA GLN A 320 5.45 -17.72 -7.39
C GLN A 320 5.61 -16.53 -8.33
N VAL A 321 4.48 -15.95 -8.74
CA VAL A 321 4.46 -14.64 -9.38
C VAL A 321 3.44 -13.77 -8.66
N LYS A 322 3.88 -12.57 -8.23
CA LYS A 322 3.05 -11.55 -7.63
C LYS A 322 2.87 -10.40 -8.62
N ILE A 323 1.63 -10.09 -8.96
CA ILE A 323 1.28 -9.02 -9.89
C ILE A 323 0.47 -7.95 -9.16
N GLU A 324 1.00 -6.76 -9.11
CA GLU A 324 0.39 -5.56 -8.55
C GLU A 324 -0.18 -4.68 -9.68
N LYS A 325 -0.72 -3.53 -9.35
CA LYS A 325 -1.27 -2.59 -10.33
C LYS A 325 -0.21 -2.07 -11.32
N GLU A 326 1.01 -1.84 -10.85
CA GLU A 326 2.08 -1.22 -11.62
C GLU A 326 3.27 -2.17 -11.87
N ASN A 327 3.40 -3.25 -11.09
CA ASN A 327 4.57 -4.11 -11.08
C ASN A 327 4.22 -5.59 -11.18
N THR A 328 5.15 -6.37 -11.74
CA THR A 328 5.14 -7.84 -11.71
C THR A 328 6.45 -8.34 -11.14
N ILE A 329 6.37 -9.21 -10.13
CA ILE A 329 7.51 -9.82 -9.43
C ILE A 329 7.49 -11.31 -9.70
N ILE A 330 8.54 -11.83 -10.32
CA ILE A 330 8.78 -13.26 -10.52
C ILE A 330 9.72 -13.73 -9.42
N VAL A 331 9.30 -14.72 -8.65
CA VAL A 331 10.06 -15.24 -7.50
C VAL A 331 10.44 -16.69 -7.79
N ASP A 332 11.73 -16.99 -7.69
CA ASP A 332 12.28 -18.32 -7.86
C ASP A 332 11.90 -18.91 -9.23
N GLY A 333 12.39 -18.27 -10.29
CA GLY A 333 12.23 -18.75 -11.66
C GLY A 333 12.97 -20.07 -11.89
N SER A 334 12.38 -20.97 -12.66
CA SER A 334 12.92 -22.32 -12.88
C SER A 334 13.97 -22.38 -14.02
N GLY A 335 14.56 -21.24 -14.41
CA GLY A 335 15.59 -21.18 -15.41
C GLY A 335 16.91 -21.86 -14.97
N ASP A 336 17.71 -22.27 -15.94
CA ASP A 336 19.03 -22.84 -15.64
C ASP A 336 19.98 -21.76 -15.11
N LYS A 337 20.58 -22.03 -13.96
CA LYS A 337 21.47 -21.08 -13.27
C LYS A 337 22.70 -20.69 -14.09
N GLU A 338 23.24 -21.61 -14.89
CA GLU A 338 24.37 -21.32 -15.77
C GLU A 338 23.95 -20.45 -16.96
N ALA A 339 22.74 -20.65 -17.48
CA ALA A 339 22.17 -19.78 -18.52
C ALA A 339 21.93 -18.34 -17.98
N ILE A 340 21.44 -18.20 -16.74
CA ILE A 340 21.24 -16.91 -16.08
C ILE A 340 22.61 -16.22 -15.88
N LYS A 341 23.64 -16.92 -15.38
CA LYS A 341 24.99 -16.37 -15.23
C LYS A 341 25.58 -15.94 -16.58
N GLY A 342 25.40 -16.77 -17.61
CA GLY A 342 25.82 -16.44 -18.96
C GLY A 342 25.14 -15.16 -19.49
N ARG A 343 23.85 -15.01 -19.23
CA ARG A 343 23.09 -13.81 -19.59
C ARG A 343 23.59 -12.56 -18.85
N VAL A 344 23.83 -12.66 -17.56
CA VAL A 344 24.42 -11.59 -16.73
C VAL A 344 25.80 -11.19 -17.26
N ALA A 345 26.66 -12.16 -17.60
CA ALA A 345 27.97 -11.86 -18.20
C ALA A 345 27.86 -11.15 -19.56
N GLN A 346 26.90 -11.54 -20.40
CA GLN A 346 26.62 -10.89 -21.68
C GLN A 346 26.22 -9.41 -21.48
N ILE A 347 25.31 -9.13 -20.51
CA ILE A 347 24.89 -7.76 -20.23
C ILE A 347 26.07 -6.92 -19.72
N ARG A 348 26.93 -7.47 -18.84
CA ARG A 348 28.15 -6.79 -18.37
C ARG A 348 29.08 -6.42 -19.51
N GLN A 349 29.29 -7.33 -20.45
CA GLN A 349 30.11 -7.05 -21.63
C GLN A 349 29.49 -5.94 -22.49
N GLN A 350 28.17 -5.91 -22.64
CA GLN A 350 27.46 -4.84 -23.35
C GLN A 350 27.65 -3.48 -22.67
N ILE A 351 27.63 -3.42 -21.33
CA ILE A 351 27.90 -2.21 -20.54
C ILE A 351 29.30 -1.66 -20.80
N GLU A 352 30.32 -2.55 -20.89
CA GLU A 352 31.70 -2.17 -21.14
C GLU A 352 31.93 -1.67 -22.58
N THR A 353 31.19 -2.22 -23.55
CA THR A 353 31.39 -1.92 -24.96
C THR A 353 30.52 -0.77 -25.49
N THR A 354 29.43 -0.42 -24.80
CA THR A 354 28.55 0.68 -25.23
C THR A 354 29.22 2.04 -25.10
N THR A 355 29.06 2.88 -26.12
CA THR A 355 29.54 4.27 -26.14
C THR A 355 28.46 5.28 -25.72
N SER A 356 27.20 4.87 -25.64
CA SER A 356 26.07 5.69 -25.27
C SER A 356 25.86 5.64 -23.74
N ASP A 357 25.92 6.79 -23.07
CA ASP A 357 25.67 6.86 -21.62
C ASP A 357 24.24 6.46 -21.25
N PHE A 358 23.27 6.81 -22.12
CA PHE A 358 21.90 6.40 -21.94
C PHE A 358 21.69 4.87 -22.06
N ASP A 359 22.34 4.24 -23.04
CA ASP A 359 22.25 2.79 -23.18
C ASP A 359 23.00 2.08 -22.05
N ARG A 360 24.11 2.64 -21.59
CA ARG A 360 24.84 2.16 -20.42
C ARG A 360 23.97 2.16 -19.16
N GLU A 361 23.27 3.26 -18.89
CA GLU A 361 22.32 3.36 -17.78
C GLU A 361 21.23 2.28 -17.87
N LYS A 362 20.63 2.10 -19.03
CA LYS A 362 19.57 1.10 -19.24
C LYS A 362 20.06 -0.35 -19.18
N LEU A 363 21.28 -0.61 -19.57
CA LEU A 363 21.91 -1.93 -19.40
C LEU A 363 22.24 -2.20 -17.93
N GLN A 364 22.68 -1.17 -17.17
CA GLN A 364 22.91 -1.28 -15.73
C GLN A 364 21.59 -1.57 -14.97
N GLU A 365 20.51 -0.86 -15.31
CA GLU A 365 19.17 -1.13 -14.75
C GLU A 365 18.74 -2.59 -15.01
N ARG A 366 18.92 -3.06 -16.23
CA ARG A 366 18.58 -4.43 -16.63
C ARG A 366 19.45 -5.47 -15.90
N LEU A 367 20.76 -5.17 -15.76
CA LEU A 367 21.67 -6.02 -14.99
C LEU A 367 21.26 -6.11 -13.52
N ALA A 368 20.92 -4.98 -12.90
CA ALA A 368 20.46 -4.94 -11.50
C ALA A 368 19.19 -5.78 -11.30
N LYS A 369 18.23 -5.69 -12.22
CA LYS A 369 16.98 -6.48 -12.17
C LYS A 369 17.22 -7.99 -12.30
N LEU A 370 18.15 -8.44 -13.13
CA LEU A 370 18.42 -9.86 -13.36
C LEU A 370 19.39 -10.45 -12.33
N ALA A 371 20.41 -9.70 -11.92
CA ALA A 371 21.47 -10.18 -11.02
C ALA A 371 21.16 -9.97 -9.54
N GLY A 372 20.24 -9.06 -9.20
CA GLY A 372 19.92 -8.70 -7.81
C GLY A 372 19.12 -9.77 -7.07
N GLY A 373 18.43 -10.65 -7.77
CA GLY A 373 17.54 -11.64 -7.15
C GLY A 373 16.34 -11.01 -6.44
N VAL A 374 15.62 -11.82 -5.69
CA VAL A 374 14.52 -11.42 -4.82
C VAL A 374 14.78 -11.92 -3.41
N ALA A 375 14.80 -11.03 -2.42
CA ALA A 375 14.78 -11.44 -1.02
C ALA A 375 13.34 -11.83 -0.63
N VAL A 376 13.19 -12.99 -0.06
CA VAL A 376 11.90 -13.52 0.41
C VAL A 376 11.94 -13.60 1.93
N ILE A 377 11.08 -12.84 2.60
CA ILE A 377 10.88 -12.95 4.04
C ILE A 377 9.78 -13.97 4.28
N LYS A 378 10.15 -15.13 4.82
CA LYS A 378 9.25 -16.20 5.19
C LYS A 378 8.73 -15.96 6.60
N VAL A 379 7.42 -15.76 6.73
CA VAL A 379 6.78 -15.46 8.03
C VAL A 379 6.21 -16.73 8.62
N GLY A 380 6.73 -17.11 9.78
CA GLY A 380 6.26 -18.26 10.54
C GLY A 380 5.61 -17.85 11.86
N ALA A 381 4.58 -18.61 12.26
CA ALA A 381 3.91 -18.47 13.54
C ALA A 381 3.26 -19.80 13.95
N ALA A 382 2.82 -19.89 15.21
CA ALA A 382 2.16 -21.10 15.72
C ALA A 382 0.71 -21.25 15.24
N THR A 383 0.05 -20.12 14.92
CA THR A 383 -1.34 -20.10 14.47
C THR A 383 -1.50 -19.25 13.21
N GLU A 384 -2.53 -19.55 12.42
CA GLU A 384 -2.85 -18.77 11.20
C GLU A 384 -3.18 -17.30 11.51
N VAL A 385 -3.85 -17.03 12.63
CA VAL A 385 -4.20 -15.67 13.07
C VAL A 385 -2.94 -14.86 13.38
N GLU A 386 -2.00 -15.44 14.14
CA GLU A 386 -0.71 -14.81 14.45
C GLU A 386 0.13 -14.59 13.19
N MET A 387 0.15 -15.57 12.29
CA MET A 387 0.90 -15.49 11.04
C MET A 387 0.40 -14.36 10.15
N LYS A 388 -0.92 -14.20 10.00
CA LYS A 388 -1.52 -13.11 9.22
C LYS A 388 -1.22 -11.74 9.82
N GLU A 389 -1.33 -11.61 11.15
CA GLU A 389 -0.99 -10.35 11.85
C GLU A 389 0.50 -10.01 11.64
N LYS A 390 1.38 -10.97 11.84
CA LYS A 390 2.83 -10.80 11.71
C LYS A 390 3.22 -10.46 10.25
N LYS A 391 2.55 -11.09 9.27
CA LYS A 391 2.75 -10.80 7.84
C LYS A 391 2.40 -9.36 7.51
N LEU A 392 1.23 -8.87 7.93
CA LEU A 392 0.81 -7.47 7.71
C LEU A 392 1.81 -6.49 8.33
N ARG A 393 2.23 -6.73 9.55
CA ARG A 393 3.19 -5.89 10.26
C ARG A 393 4.58 -5.86 9.58
N ILE A 394 5.02 -6.96 9.00
CA ILE A 394 6.27 -7.02 8.22
C ILE A 394 6.10 -6.28 6.87
N GLU A 395 4.94 -6.41 6.22
CA GLU A 395 4.64 -5.68 4.97
C GLU A 395 4.67 -4.16 5.20
N ASP A 396 4.06 -3.67 6.30
CA ASP A 396 4.08 -2.25 6.68
C ASP A 396 5.51 -1.77 6.99
N ALA A 397 6.28 -2.54 7.76
CA ALA A 397 7.65 -2.20 8.09
C ALA A 397 8.56 -2.14 6.85
N LEU A 398 8.35 -3.02 5.88
CA LEU A 398 9.04 -3.01 4.61
C LEU A 398 8.68 -1.76 3.78
N ALA A 399 7.40 -1.40 3.73
CA ALA A 399 6.94 -0.20 3.04
C ALA A 399 7.48 1.08 3.70
N ALA A 400 7.43 1.18 5.03
CA ALA A 400 8.03 2.27 5.79
C ALA A 400 9.53 2.41 5.53
N THR A 401 10.24 1.30 5.45
CA THR A 401 11.69 1.28 5.18
C THR A 401 12.01 1.79 3.77
N LYS A 402 11.24 1.36 2.75
CA LYS A 402 11.36 1.89 1.39
C LYS A 402 11.10 3.39 1.35
N ALA A 403 10.03 3.85 2.00
CA ALA A 403 9.69 5.27 2.09
C ALA A 403 10.80 6.09 2.78
N ALA A 404 11.49 5.52 3.77
CA ALA A 404 12.62 6.16 4.45
C ALA A 404 13.86 6.26 3.54
N VAL A 405 14.16 5.24 2.76
CA VAL A 405 15.26 5.26 1.78
C VAL A 405 15.01 6.33 0.71
N GLU A 406 13.74 6.49 0.26
CA GLU A 406 13.38 7.47 -0.78
C GLU A 406 13.49 8.93 -0.31
N GLU A 407 12.97 9.28 0.86
CA GLU A 407 12.83 10.69 1.31
C GLU A 407 13.51 10.98 2.66
N GLY A 408 14.22 10.02 3.23
CA GLY A 408 14.86 10.18 4.52
C GLY A 408 13.93 9.96 5.71
N ILE A 409 14.46 10.26 6.90
CA ILE A 409 13.81 10.05 8.20
C ILE A 409 13.70 11.35 9.00
N VAL A 410 12.66 11.42 9.83
CA VAL A 410 12.42 12.47 10.81
C VAL A 410 12.26 11.89 12.21
N ALA A 411 12.21 12.74 13.23
CA ALA A 411 11.91 12.32 14.59
C ALA A 411 10.50 11.72 14.65
N GLY A 412 10.40 10.46 15.11
CA GLY A 412 9.16 9.70 15.19
C GLY A 412 8.30 10.04 16.39
N GLY A 413 7.25 9.22 16.61
CA GLY A 413 6.37 9.37 17.76
C GLY A 413 5.54 10.65 17.77
N GLY A 414 5.20 11.19 16.58
CA GLY A 414 4.44 12.44 16.41
C GLY A 414 5.30 13.70 16.55
N ILE A 415 6.61 13.58 16.84
CA ILE A 415 7.48 14.74 17.06
C ILE A 415 7.78 15.51 15.77
N ALA A 416 7.77 14.85 14.60
CA ALA A 416 7.90 15.55 13.33
C ALA A 416 6.79 16.59 13.14
N CYS A 417 5.55 16.27 13.50
CA CYS A 417 4.42 17.21 13.49
C CYS A 417 4.61 18.35 14.51
N MET A 418 5.06 18.01 15.73
CA MET A 418 5.35 19.02 16.76
C MET A 418 6.45 20.00 16.33
N ASN A 419 7.49 19.51 15.68
CA ASN A 419 8.59 20.32 15.15
C ASN A 419 8.17 21.29 14.02
N ALA A 420 7.04 21.02 13.34
CA ALA A 420 6.49 21.91 12.34
C ALA A 420 5.67 23.08 12.94
N ILE A 421 5.24 23.00 14.20
CA ILE A 421 4.40 24.00 14.87
C ILE A 421 5.01 25.40 14.84
N PRO A 422 6.30 25.64 15.12
CA PRO A 422 6.86 26.99 15.09
C PRO A 422 6.73 27.66 13.70
N ALA A 423 7.06 26.94 12.63
CA ALA A 423 6.95 27.47 11.27
C ALA A 423 5.51 27.80 10.88
N VAL A 424 4.55 26.93 11.26
CA VAL A 424 3.13 27.19 11.02
C VAL A 424 2.62 28.36 11.88
N ALA A 425 3.12 28.52 13.11
CA ALA A 425 2.76 29.64 13.99
C ALA A 425 3.21 30.99 13.40
N GLU A 426 4.45 31.06 12.89
CA GLU A 426 4.94 32.27 12.17
C GLU A 426 4.05 32.58 10.95
N PHE A 427 3.67 31.53 10.19
CA PHE A 427 2.77 31.70 9.05
C PHE A 427 1.38 32.19 9.46
N VAL A 428 0.82 31.68 10.56
CA VAL A 428 -0.48 32.16 11.12
C VAL A 428 -0.45 33.65 11.41
N ASP A 429 0.67 34.19 11.86
CA ASP A 429 0.77 35.64 12.17
C ASP A 429 0.79 36.53 10.93
N THR A 430 1.05 35.97 9.75
CA THR A 430 0.97 36.69 8.47
C THR A 430 -0.46 36.74 7.91
N LEU A 431 -1.40 36.01 8.48
CA LEU A 431 -2.76 35.85 7.98
C LEU A 431 -3.78 36.66 8.82
N GLU A 432 -4.93 36.93 8.21
CA GLU A 432 -6.06 37.60 8.83
C GLU A 432 -7.38 36.86 8.59
N GLY A 433 -8.42 37.15 9.39
CA GLY A 433 -9.78 36.62 9.25
C GLY A 433 -9.87 35.09 9.28
N ASP A 434 -10.73 34.52 8.44
CA ASP A 434 -11.00 33.09 8.40
C ASP A 434 -9.82 32.28 7.84
N ALA A 435 -8.94 32.87 7.03
CA ALA A 435 -7.71 32.21 6.60
C ALA A 435 -6.77 31.96 7.79
N LYS A 436 -6.63 32.95 8.68
CA LYS A 436 -5.90 32.77 9.95
C LYS A 436 -6.51 31.69 10.83
N THR A 437 -7.85 31.64 10.88
CA THR A 437 -8.57 30.59 11.62
C THR A 437 -8.29 29.22 11.03
N GLY A 438 -8.29 29.08 9.69
CA GLY A 438 -7.92 27.84 9.01
C GLY A 438 -6.51 27.37 9.36
N ALA A 439 -5.53 28.26 9.36
CA ALA A 439 -4.16 27.94 9.74
C ALA A 439 -4.02 27.57 11.24
N LYS A 440 -4.80 28.20 12.13
CA LYS A 440 -4.85 27.80 13.56
C LYS A 440 -5.43 26.40 13.80
N ILE A 441 -6.35 25.95 12.94
CA ILE A 441 -6.88 24.56 13.00
C ILE A 441 -5.73 23.58 12.76
N VAL A 442 -4.84 23.86 11.81
CA VAL A 442 -3.66 23.02 11.54
C VAL A 442 -2.73 22.99 12.73
N LEU A 443 -2.45 24.13 13.38
CA LEU A 443 -1.63 24.19 14.61
C LEU A 443 -2.11 23.21 15.69
N LYS A 444 -3.43 23.16 15.89
CA LYS A 444 -4.02 22.22 16.87
C LYS A 444 -3.89 20.77 16.40
N ALA A 445 -4.17 20.49 15.13
CA ALA A 445 -4.10 19.15 14.59
C ALA A 445 -2.69 18.55 14.64
N LEU A 446 -1.64 19.37 14.52
CA LEU A 446 -0.25 18.92 14.59
C LEU A 446 0.15 18.34 15.96
N GLU A 447 -0.60 18.62 17.03
CA GLU A 447 -0.37 18.03 18.35
C GLU A 447 -0.97 16.62 18.51
N GLU A 448 -2.01 16.30 17.72
CA GLU A 448 -2.83 15.12 17.95
C GLU A 448 -2.08 13.79 17.81
N PRO A 449 -1.10 13.60 16.90
CA PRO A 449 -0.35 12.35 16.85
C PRO A 449 0.40 12.04 18.16
N LEU A 450 1.13 12.99 18.73
CA LEU A 450 1.79 12.82 20.02
C LEU A 450 0.77 12.64 21.14
N ARG A 451 -0.29 13.46 21.16
CA ARG A 451 -1.35 13.40 22.15
C ARG A 451 -2.01 12.03 22.21
N GLN A 452 -2.31 11.45 21.03
CA GLN A 452 -2.95 10.12 20.95
C GLN A 452 -2.01 8.99 21.38
N ILE A 453 -0.73 9.04 20.97
CA ILE A 453 0.29 8.06 21.41
C ILE A 453 0.39 8.04 22.93
N VAL A 454 0.43 9.23 23.54
CA VAL A 454 0.50 9.38 25.00
C VAL A 454 -0.78 8.91 25.69
N ALA A 455 -1.95 9.22 25.13
CA ALA A 455 -3.24 8.76 25.62
C ALA A 455 -3.37 7.23 25.56
N ASN A 456 -2.91 6.59 24.49
CA ASN A 456 -2.86 5.12 24.36
C ASN A 456 -1.91 4.48 25.39
N ALA A 457 -0.92 5.26 25.89
CA ALA A 457 -0.04 4.84 26.98
C ALA A 457 -0.65 5.06 28.38
N GLY A 458 -1.88 5.61 28.45
CA GLY A 458 -2.58 5.87 29.72
C GLY A 458 -2.12 7.14 30.44
N LEU A 459 -1.51 8.08 29.71
CA LEU A 459 -0.97 9.34 30.24
C LEU A 459 -1.73 10.55 29.68
N GLU A 460 -1.53 11.74 30.31
CA GLU A 460 -2.18 12.98 29.90
C GLU A 460 -1.39 13.67 28.77
N GLY A 461 -1.92 13.59 27.55
CA GLY A 461 -1.28 14.09 26.34
C GLY A 461 -1.04 15.60 26.35
N SER A 462 -1.92 16.39 26.96
CA SER A 462 -1.81 17.86 27.01
C SER A 462 -0.54 18.31 27.73
N VAL A 463 -0.22 17.67 28.86
CA VAL A 463 0.96 17.98 29.67
C VAL A 463 2.25 17.64 28.90
N ILE A 464 2.27 16.47 28.26
CA ILE A 464 3.45 16.02 27.49
C ILE A 464 3.69 16.93 26.28
N CYS A 465 2.63 17.28 25.52
CA CYS A 465 2.74 18.20 24.39
C CYS A 465 3.26 19.58 24.83
N ASP A 466 2.77 20.12 25.95
CA ASP A 466 3.23 21.40 26.50
C ASP A 466 4.72 21.36 26.90
N ASN A 467 5.16 20.29 27.55
CA ASN A 467 6.57 20.09 27.92
C ASN A 467 7.47 20.01 26.68
N VAL A 468 7.07 19.27 25.65
CA VAL A 468 7.82 19.18 24.39
C VAL A 468 7.93 20.54 23.70
N LYS A 469 6.83 21.33 23.66
CA LYS A 469 6.85 22.70 23.10
C LYS A 469 7.80 23.62 23.88
N LYS A 470 7.73 23.58 25.21
CA LYS A 470 8.58 24.43 26.08
C LYS A 470 10.06 24.12 25.94
N ALA A 471 10.42 22.85 25.66
CA ALA A 471 11.82 22.47 25.42
C ALA A 471 12.41 23.16 24.18
N ASN A 472 11.57 23.53 23.21
CA ASN A 472 11.92 24.23 21.96
C ASN A 472 13.18 23.69 21.27
N LYS A 473 13.29 22.36 21.21
CA LYS A 473 14.44 21.64 20.64
C LYS A 473 13.94 20.65 19.58
N VAL A 474 14.45 20.78 18.35
CA VAL A 474 14.13 19.87 17.25
C VAL A 474 14.59 18.45 17.60
N GLY A 475 13.71 17.47 17.39
CA GLY A 475 13.98 16.07 17.69
C GLY A 475 13.77 15.65 19.16
N TYR A 476 13.59 16.61 20.08
CA TYR A 476 13.29 16.30 21.47
C TYR A 476 11.81 15.90 21.64
N GLY A 477 11.58 14.75 22.25
CA GLY A 477 10.25 14.20 22.38
C GLY A 477 10.07 13.33 23.61
N PHE A 478 8.97 12.59 23.63
CA PHE A 478 8.57 11.71 24.72
C PHE A 478 8.49 10.26 24.22
N ASN A 479 9.30 9.38 24.78
CA ASN A 479 9.22 7.94 24.53
C ASN A 479 8.06 7.36 25.38
N ALA A 480 6.95 7.06 24.75
CA ALA A 480 5.77 6.54 25.43
C ALA A 480 5.95 5.10 25.99
N LEU A 481 6.95 4.35 25.51
CA LEU A 481 7.27 3.02 26.03
C LEU A 481 7.99 3.11 27.39
N THR A 482 9.08 3.89 27.46
CA THR A 482 9.89 4.07 28.69
C THR A 482 9.38 5.18 29.60
N GLN A 483 8.48 6.04 29.08
CA GLN A 483 7.93 7.23 29.75
C GLN A 483 8.99 8.29 30.08
N GLU A 484 9.98 8.45 29.21
CA GLU A 484 11.08 9.38 29.38
C GLU A 484 11.14 10.40 28.23
N TYR A 485 11.62 11.60 28.53
CA TYR A 485 11.93 12.60 27.51
C TYR A 485 13.33 12.36 26.95
N THR A 486 13.43 12.30 25.64
CA THR A 486 14.71 12.00 24.97
C THR A 486 14.81 12.67 23.60
N ASP A 487 16.01 12.65 23.00
CA ASP A 487 16.17 12.91 21.58
C ASP A 487 15.71 11.67 20.80
N MET A 488 14.62 11.82 20.05
CA MET A 488 13.93 10.69 19.42
C MET A 488 14.80 10.00 18.38
N VAL A 489 15.56 10.76 17.58
CA VAL A 489 16.43 10.19 16.55
C VAL A 489 17.57 9.40 17.19
N SER A 490 18.19 9.95 18.23
CA SER A 490 19.25 9.25 18.97
C SER A 490 18.76 8.00 19.69
N ALA A 491 17.50 8.04 20.15
CA ALA A 491 16.83 6.88 20.77
C ALA A 491 16.34 5.83 19.74
N GLY A 492 16.55 6.07 18.44
CA GLY A 492 16.11 5.17 17.36
C GLY A 492 14.61 5.25 17.04
N ILE A 493 13.90 6.25 17.59
CA ILE A 493 12.48 6.46 17.32
C ILE A 493 12.35 7.43 16.16
N VAL A 494 12.16 6.88 14.97
CA VAL A 494 12.17 7.62 13.70
C VAL A 494 10.97 7.22 12.84
N ASP A 495 10.44 8.18 12.06
CA ASP A 495 9.40 7.97 11.07
C ASP A 495 9.93 8.34 9.68
N PRO A 496 9.49 7.68 8.60
CA PRO A 496 9.81 8.10 7.25
C PRO A 496 9.20 9.47 6.93
N THR A 497 10.00 10.35 6.32
CA THR A 497 9.55 11.70 5.92
C THR A 497 8.35 11.62 4.97
N LYS A 498 8.41 10.70 4.00
CA LYS A 498 7.33 10.46 3.03
C LYS A 498 6.01 10.09 3.70
N VAL A 499 6.05 9.25 4.73
CA VAL A 499 4.87 8.83 5.51
C VAL A 499 4.24 10.04 6.21
N THR A 500 5.03 10.80 6.97
CA THR A 500 4.53 11.94 7.75
C THR A 500 3.94 13.04 6.85
N ARG A 501 4.63 13.39 5.75
CA ARG A 501 4.12 14.43 4.84
C ARG A 501 2.87 13.99 4.08
N SER A 502 2.81 12.72 3.64
CA SER A 502 1.64 12.18 2.93
C SER A 502 0.42 12.12 3.83
N ALA A 503 0.60 11.74 5.10
CA ALA A 503 -0.46 11.76 6.09
C ALA A 503 -1.06 13.17 6.27
N LEU A 504 -0.22 14.21 6.39
CA LEU A 504 -0.66 15.61 6.49
C LEU A 504 -1.42 16.06 5.23
N GLN A 505 -0.89 15.79 4.05
CA GLN A 505 -1.47 16.19 2.77
C GLN A 505 -2.83 15.52 2.52
N ASN A 506 -2.91 14.21 2.69
CA ASN A 506 -4.14 13.44 2.46
C ASN A 506 -5.22 13.81 3.49
N ALA A 507 -4.85 13.95 4.76
CA ALA A 507 -5.76 14.38 5.82
C ALA A 507 -6.35 15.76 5.52
N SER A 508 -5.53 16.74 5.12
CA SER A 508 -6.00 18.08 4.82
C SER A 508 -6.89 18.14 3.59
N SER A 509 -6.57 17.34 2.56
CA SER A 509 -7.36 17.27 1.33
C SER A 509 -8.80 16.86 1.60
N VAL A 510 -8.99 15.76 2.33
CA VAL A 510 -10.34 15.27 2.66
C VAL A 510 -11.01 16.17 3.69
N ALA A 511 -10.28 16.67 4.69
CA ALA A 511 -10.83 17.62 5.66
C ALA A 511 -11.39 18.88 4.97
N ALA A 512 -10.67 19.43 4.00
CA ALA A 512 -11.11 20.58 3.22
C ALA A 512 -12.41 20.31 2.44
N MET A 513 -12.60 19.10 1.90
CA MET A 513 -13.84 18.70 1.21
C MET A 513 -15.00 18.56 2.19
N VAL A 514 -14.79 17.89 3.32
CA VAL A 514 -15.81 17.72 4.36
C VAL A 514 -16.29 19.07 4.90
N LEU A 515 -15.36 19.99 5.20
CA LEU A 515 -15.70 21.33 5.74
C LEU A 515 -16.48 22.21 4.75
N THR A 516 -16.37 21.97 3.46
CA THR A 516 -17.12 22.70 2.41
C THR A 516 -18.42 22.01 2.00
N THR A 517 -18.75 20.86 2.61
CA THR A 517 -19.98 20.11 2.31
C THR A 517 -21.14 20.64 3.14
N GLU A 518 -22.28 20.92 2.49
CA GLU A 518 -23.49 21.45 3.11
C GLU A 518 -24.72 20.53 2.97
N SER A 519 -24.69 19.58 2.01
CA SER A 519 -25.79 18.65 1.80
C SER A 519 -25.29 17.25 1.48
N LEU A 520 -26.05 16.24 1.91
CA LEU A 520 -25.81 14.82 1.66
C LEU A 520 -26.98 14.23 0.90
N VAL A 521 -26.72 13.40 -0.09
CA VAL A 521 -27.74 12.75 -0.91
C VAL A 521 -27.47 11.26 -0.95
N THR A 522 -28.45 10.45 -0.55
CA THR A 522 -28.34 8.99 -0.57
C THR A 522 -29.61 8.34 -1.14
N ASP A 523 -29.52 7.07 -1.51
CA ASP A 523 -30.68 6.28 -1.90
C ASP A 523 -31.51 5.90 -0.66
N ILE A 524 -32.83 5.90 -0.81
CA ILE A 524 -33.71 5.33 0.21
C ILE A 524 -33.58 3.81 0.14
N LYS A 525 -33.15 3.19 1.26
CA LYS A 525 -33.12 1.72 1.36
C LYS A 525 -34.54 1.20 1.18
N GLU A 526 -34.81 0.42 0.15
CA GLU A 526 -36.06 -0.31 0.02
C GLU A 526 -36.16 -1.34 1.15
N PRO A 527 -37.30 -1.43 1.86
CA PRO A 527 -37.50 -2.48 2.84
C PRO A 527 -37.32 -3.83 2.14
N VAL A 528 -36.46 -4.68 2.65
CA VAL A 528 -36.34 -6.06 2.14
C VAL A 528 -37.71 -6.70 2.25
N ALA A 529 -38.34 -6.98 1.09
CA ALA A 529 -39.63 -7.68 1.07
C ALA A 529 -39.45 -9.00 1.85
N PRO A 530 -40.34 -9.31 2.82
CA PRO A 530 -40.27 -10.57 3.54
C PRO A 530 -40.23 -11.70 2.50
N ALA A 531 -39.30 -12.63 2.64
CA ALA A 531 -39.22 -13.80 1.78
C ALA A 531 -40.60 -14.43 1.70
N ALA A 532 -41.14 -14.59 0.47
CA ALA A 532 -42.42 -15.25 0.28
C ALA A 532 -42.35 -16.61 0.98
N PRO A 533 -43.38 -16.98 1.78
CA PRO A 533 -43.42 -18.28 2.43
C PRO A 533 -43.22 -19.35 1.36
N ALA A 534 -42.28 -20.26 1.62
CA ALA A 534 -42.04 -21.40 0.74
C ALA A 534 -43.39 -22.07 0.43
N ALA A 535 -43.71 -22.22 -0.84
CA ALA A 535 -44.90 -22.94 -1.25
C ALA A 535 -44.90 -24.30 -0.55
N PRO A 536 -46.03 -24.73 0.05
CA PRO A 536 -46.08 -26.03 0.68
C PRO A 536 -45.71 -27.09 -0.35
N ASP A 537 -44.73 -27.89 0.01
CA ASP A 537 -44.33 -29.08 -0.76
C ASP A 537 -45.55 -30.00 -0.89
N MET A 538 -46.17 -29.98 -2.06
CA MET A 538 -47.22 -30.94 -2.44
C MET A 538 -46.51 -32.27 -2.69
N GLY A 539 -45.99 -32.83 -1.61
CA GLY A 539 -45.42 -34.16 -1.58
C GLY A 539 -46.48 -35.21 -1.88
N GLY A 540 -46.26 -35.91 -2.95
CA GLY A 540 -46.62 -37.30 -3.08
C GLY A 540 -48.04 -37.64 -3.42
N MET A 541 -48.21 -38.06 -4.62
CA MET A 541 -48.98 -39.25 -4.97
C MET A 541 -48.61 -39.65 -6.41
N TYR A 542 -47.70 -40.59 -6.55
CA TYR A 542 -47.80 -41.86 -7.25
C TYR A 542 -46.44 -42.57 -7.27
#